data_c4c7074462bc71caca5538218ce85c3b
#
_entry.id   c4c7074462bc71caca5538218ce85c3b
#
_cell.length_a   1.000
_cell.length_b   1.000
_cell.length_c   1.000
_cell.angle_alpha   90.00
_cell.angle_beta   90.00
_cell.angle_gamma   90.00
#
_symmetry.space_group_name_H-M   'P 1'
#
loop_
_entity.id
_entity.type
_entity.pdbx_description
1 polymer ?
#
loop_
_entity_poly.entity_id
_entity_poly.type
_entity_poly.pdbx_seq_one_letter_code
_entity_poly.pdbx_strand_id
1 'polypeptide(L)'
;MKKYIKNVVDGFVTVLVGMTVTGREFVEHKERVTTLQYPKHRKQMPPRFRGMLFNDVNKCIACLLCAKDCPVDCIVVTGVGKGKDRRPDVFTIDFNKCMWCNLCVEVCPVESLYMTHEYEVTFRDRRDMFVDFMKYQQAPPRPLGWEKAPEAQAVGKNAKIPEAEPEASEEKPSTEE
;
A
#
# COMPACT_ATOMS: atom_id res chain seq x y z
N MET A 1 -9.03 -45.13 -43.20
CA MET A 1 -7.63 -44.67 -43.30
C MET A 1 -7.52 -43.11 -43.36
N LYS A 2 -8.26 -42.38 -44.25
CA LYS A 2 -8.16 -40.90 -44.35
C LYS A 2 -8.39 -40.16 -43.02
N LYS A 3 -9.37 -40.60 -42.19
CA LYS A 3 -9.66 -39.97 -40.90
C LYS A 3 -8.52 -40.14 -39.88
N TYR A 4 -7.86 -41.28 -39.87
CA TYR A 4 -6.72 -41.55 -39.02
C TYR A 4 -5.52 -40.69 -39.34
N ILE A 5 -5.17 -40.63 -40.67
CA ILE A 5 -4.06 -39.77 -41.12
C ILE A 5 -4.34 -38.32 -40.79
N LYS A 6 -5.57 -37.82 -40.99
CA LYS A 6 -5.96 -36.46 -40.63
C LYS A 6 -5.75 -36.20 -39.14
N ASN A 7 -6.22 -37.08 -38.25
CA ASN A 7 -6.05 -36.90 -36.82
C ASN A 7 -4.58 -36.88 -36.38
N VAL A 8 -3.72 -37.68 -37.03
CA VAL A 8 -2.27 -37.66 -36.77
C VAL A 8 -1.64 -36.34 -37.20
N VAL A 9 -1.99 -35.85 -38.40
CA VAL A 9 -1.49 -34.58 -38.90
C VAL A 9 -1.97 -33.40 -38.03
N ASP A 10 -3.27 -33.38 -37.68
CA ASP A 10 -3.84 -32.36 -36.81
C ASP A 10 -3.13 -32.36 -35.43
N GLY A 11 -2.79 -33.53 -34.90
CA GLY A 11 -2.02 -33.67 -33.67
C GLY A 11 -0.63 -33.01 -33.76
N PHE A 12 0.11 -33.31 -34.84
CA PHE A 12 1.42 -32.68 -35.06
C PHE A 12 1.32 -31.15 -35.24
N VAL A 13 0.37 -30.69 -36.01
CA VAL A 13 0.16 -29.24 -36.23
C VAL A 13 -0.18 -28.53 -34.94
N THR A 14 -1.04 -29.13 -34.11
CA THR A 14 -1.41 -28.55 -32.81
C THR A 14 -0.21 -28.42 -31.87
N VAL A 15 0.66 -29.41 -31.83
CA VAL A 15 1.91 -29.37 -31.05
C VAL A 15 2.84 -28.26 -31.55
N LEU A 16 3.03 -28.15 -32.88
CA LEU A 16 3.85 -27.08 -33.48
C LEU A 16 3.30 -25.69 -33.17
N VAL A 17 1.98 -25.52 -33.25
CA VAL A 17 1.33 -24.25 -32.86
C VAL A 17 1.59 -23.92 -31.38
N GLY A 18 1.44 -24.91 -30.47
CA GLY A 18 1.76 -24.73 -29.06
C GLY A 18 3.23 -24.32 -28.83
N MET A 19 4.17 -24.98 -29.56
CA MET A 19 5.59 -24.61 -29.47
C MET A 19 5.88 -23.21 -30.00
N THR A 20 5.19 -22.74 -31.05
CA THR A 20 5.37 -21.35 -31.54
C THR A 20 4.89 -20.34 -30.53
N VAL A 21 3.79 -20.58 -29.82
CA VAL A 21 3.28 -19.70 -28.76
C VAL A 21 4.31 -19.58 -27.61
N THR A 22 4.79 -20.71 -27.11
CA THR A 22 5.79 -20.72 -26.04
C THR A 22 7.14 -20.15 -26.47
N GLY A 23 7.56 -20.43 -27.71
CA GLY A 23 8.78 -19.88 -28.28
C GLY A 23 8.72 -18.36 -28.43
N ARG A 24 7.57 -17.81 -28.81
CA ARG A 24 7.34 -16.37 -28.86
C ARG A 24 7.46 -15.74 -27.47
N GLU A 25 6.83 -16.31 -26.44
CA GLU A 25 6.95 -15.82 -25.08
C GLU A 25 8.40 -15.87 -24.57
N PHE A 26 9.16 -16.90 -24.96
CA PHE A 26 10.57 -17.00 -24.61
C PHE A 26 11.44 -15.90 -25.24
N VAL A 27 11.20 -15.55 -26.52
CA VAL A 27 11.95 -14.50 -27.21
C VAL A 27 11.58 -13.10 -26.72
N GLU A 28 10.27 -12.86 -26.48
CA GLU A 28 9.74 -11.55 -26.06
C GLU A 28 9.73 -11.39 -24.53
N HIS A 29 10.32 -12.30 -23.76
CA HIS A 29 10.23 -12.34 -22.31
C HIS A 29 10.61 -11.02 -21.63
N LYS A 30 11.63 -10.30 -22.15
CA LYS A 30 12.12 -9.05 -21.55
C LYS A 30 11.08 -7.92 -21.56
N GLU A 31 10.22 -7.88 -22.58
CA GLU A 31 9.19 -6.85 -22.70
C GLU A 31 7.88 -7.21 -22.01
N ARG A 32 7.66 -8.52 -21.74
CA ARG A 32 6.42 -9.04 -21.17
C ARG A 32 6.50 -9.38 -19.70
N VAL A 33 7.70 -9.39 -19.11
CA VAL A 33 7.87 -9.65 -17.68
C VAL A 33 7.25 -8.52 -16.88
N THR A 34 6.20 -8.83 -16.11
CA THR A 34 5.51 -7.91 -15.21
C THR A 34 5.92 -8.07 -13.74
N THR A 35 6.78 -9.04 -13.46
CA THR A 35 7.28 -9.31 -12.11
C THR A 35 8.33 -8.29 -11.71
N LEU A 36 8.21 -7.79 -10.48
CA LEU A 36 9.17 -6.87 -9.88
C LEU A 36 10.21 -7.67 -9.09
N GLN A 37 11.49 -7.28 -9.24
CA GLN A 37 12.59 -7.87 -8.48
C GLN A 37 12.68 -7.21 -7.09
N TYR A 38 11.69 -7.48 -6.24
CA TYR A 38 11.70 -7.00 -4.87
C TYR A 38 12.86 -7.64 -4.08
N PRO A 39 13.61 -6.90 -3.21
CA PRO A 39 13.42 -5.51 -2.82
C PRO A 39 14.13 -4.46 -3.71
N LYS A 40 14.87 -4.89 -4.76
CA LYS A 40 15.64 -3.97 -5.62
C LYS A 40 14.75 -2.98 -6.39
N HIS A 41 13.59 -3.46 -6.84
CA HIS A 41 12.60 -2.64 -7.54
C HIS A 41 11.29 -2.64 -6.75
N ARG A 42 10.79 -1.46 -6.44
CA ARG A 42 9.53 -1.25 -5.73
C ARG A 42 8.49 -0.64 -6.66
N LYS A 43 7.25 -1.08 -6.54
CA LYS A 43 6.16 -0.50 -7.30
C LYS A 43 5.76 0.83 -6.67
N GLN A 44 5.62 1.88 -7.49
CA GLN A 44 4.98 3.11 -7.03
C GLN A 44 3.51 2.84 -6.71
N MET A 45 3.10 3.18 -5.51
CA MET A 45 1.73 2.97 -5.06
C MET A 45 0.81 4.03 -5.64
N PRO A 46 -0.42 3.66 -6.03
CA PRO A 46 -1.40 4.63 -6.51
C PRO A 46 -1.80 5.61 -5.40
N PRO A 47 -2.26 6.83 -5.70
CA PRO A 47 -2.62 7.84 -4.70
C PRO A 47 -3.65 7.38 -3.67
N ARG A 48 -4.57 6.49 -4.07
CA ARG A 48 -5.60 5.89 -3.19
C ARG A 48 -5.16 4.58 -2.54
N PHE A 49 -3.85 4.37 -2.40
CA PHE A 49 -3.35 3.18 -1.74
C PHE A 49 -3.69 3.21 -0.24
N ARG A 50 -4.09 2.07 0.29
CA ARG A 50 -4.40 1.88 1.72
C ARG A 50 -3.21 1.22 2.39
N GLY A 51 -2.19 2.01 2.70
CA GLY A 51 -1.06 1.56 3.50
C GLY A 51 -1.33 1.76 5.00
N MET A 52 -0.29 1.94 5.79
CA MET A 52 -0.46 2.12 7.23
C MET A 52 -1.31 3.35 7.55
N LEU A 53 -2.29 3.18 8.44
CA LEU A 53 -3.10 4.29 8.94
C LEU A 53 -2.27 5.15 9.89
N PHE A 54 -2.30 6.46 9.67
CA PHE A 54 -1.61 7.43 10.51
C PHE A 54 -2.58 8.50 11.04
N ASN A 55 -2.31 9.00 12.25
CA ASN A 55 -3.07 10.09 12.85
C ASN A 55 -2.16 11.28 13.17
N ASP A 56 -2.48 12.46 12.61
CA ASP A 56 -1.87 13.73 13.02
C ASP A 56 -2.58 14.25 14.27
N VAL A 57 -1.99 13.96 15.42
CA VAL A 57 -2.54 14.31 16.74
C VAL A 57 -2.76 15.82 16.89
N ASN A 58 -1.93 16.66 16.25
CA ASN A 58 -2.04 18.12 16.35
C ASN A 58 -3.32 18.66 15.70
N LYS A 59 -3.85 17.97 14.69
CA LYS A 59 -5.11 18.33 14.04
C LYS A 59 -6.33 17.69 14.72
N CYS A 60 -6.13 16.62 15.48
CA CYS A 60 -7.21 15.86 16.07
C CYS A 60 -7.96 16.65 17.16
N ILE A 61 -9.28 16.70 17.04
CA ILE A 61 -10.17 17.35 18.00
C ILE A 61 -10.86 16.35 18.95
N ALA A 62 -10.42 15.11 18.96
CA ALA A 62 -10.99 14.03 19.77
C ALA A 62 -12.53 13.90 19.69
N CYS A 63 -13.11 14.02 18.49
CA CYS A 63 -14.56 13.96 18.28
C CYS A 63 -15.17 12.57 18.43
N LEU A 64 -14.37 11.51 18.50
CA LEU A 64 -14.75 10.10 18.68
C LEU A 64 -15.46 9.47 17.46
N LEU A 65 -15.65 10.17 16.36
CA LEU A 65 -16.35 9.63 15.19
C LEU A 65 -15.60 8.43 14.60
N CYS A 66 -14.27 8.52 14.47
CA CYS A 66 -13.46 7.43 13.95
C CYS A 66 -13.54 6.14 14.80
N ALA A 67 -13.69 6.27 16.12
CA ALA A 67 -13.87 5.12 17.01
C ALA A 67 -15.26 4.50 16.88
N LYS A 68 -16.29 5.33 16.67
CA LYS A 68 -17.67 4.85 16.50
C LYS A 68 -17.90 4.17 15.15
N ASP A 69 -17.28 4.67 14.09
CA ASP A 69 -17.41 4.14 12.74
C ASP A 69 -16.49 2.93 12.47
N CYS A 70 -15.64 2.59 13.43
CA CYS A 70 -14.76 1.46 13.28
C CYS A 70 -15.52 0.13 13.43
N PRO A 71 -15.63 -0.73 12.40
CA PRO A 71 -16.42 -1.96 12.47
C PRO A 71 -15.81 -3.03 13.39
N VAL A 72 -14.53 -2.87 13.77
CA VAL A 72 -13.79 -3.84 14.60
C VAL A 72 -13.33 -3.25 15.94
N ASP A 73 -13.79 -2.04 16.29
CA ASP A 73 -13.45 -1.35 17.53
C ASP A 73 -11.95 -1.36 17.86
N CYS A 74 -11.11 -1.05 16.85
CA CYS A 74 -9.65 -1.05 17.00
C CYS A 74 -9.09 0.31 17.43
N ILE A 75 -9.91 1.37 17.50
CA ILE A 75 -9.48 2.73 17.80
C ILE A 75 -9.98 3.14 19.19
N VAL A 76 -9.06 3.51 20.05
CA VAL A 76 -9.37 4.03 21.40
C VAL A 76 -8.94 5.49 21.47
N VAL A 77 -9.90 6.38 21.73
CA VAL A 77 -9.66 7.82 21.82
C VAL A 77 -10.27 8.33 23.13
N THR A 78 -9.47 9.02 23.93
CA THR A 78 -9.97 9.84 25.04
C THR A 78 -9.60 11.29 24.81
N GLY A 79 -10.51 12.18 25.10
CA GLY A 79 -10.28 13.60 24.90
C GLY A 79 -10.38 14.39 26.19
N VAL A 80 -9.51 15.37 26.35
CA VAL A 80 -9.50 16.34 27.45
C VAL A 80 -9.88 17.71 26.90
N GLY A 81 -10.55 18.54 27.74
CA GLY A 81 -10.99 19.86 27.37
C GLY A 81 -12.46 19.91 26.91
N LYS A 82 -13.01 21.12 26.79
CA LYS A 82 -14.39 21.37 26.36
C LYS A 82 -14.41 22.35 25.17
N GLY A 83 -15.32 22.10 24.23
CA GLY A 83 -15.53 23.00 23.09
C GLY A 83 -14.35 23.01 22.13
N LYS A 84 -13.82 24.20 21.81
CA LYS A 84 -12.76 24.41 20.79
C LYS A 84 -11.37 23.93 21.24
N ASP A 85 -11.13 23.83 22.54
CA ASP A 85 -9.83 23.42 23.12
C ASP A 85 -9.76 21.91 23.39
N ARG A 86 -10.71 21.18 22.89
CA ARG A 86 -10.74 19.71 23.05
C ARG A 86 -9.63 19.06 22.21
N ARG A 87 -8.77 18.31 22.88
CA ARG A 87 -7.63 17.57 22.29
C ARG A 87 -7.63 16.12 22.73
N PRO A 88 -7.04 15.21 21.96
CA PRO A 88 -6.86 13.85 22.41
C PRO A 88 -5.83 13.80 23.54
N ASP A 89 -6.13 13.05 24.57
CA ASP A 89 -5.23 12.67 25.66
C ASP A 89 -4.64 11.29 25.39
N VAL A 90 -5.46 10.39 24.91
CA VAL A 90 -5.06 9.06 24.44
C VAL A 90 -5.58 8.87 23.03
N PHE A 91 -4.73 8.43 22.13
CA PHE A 91 -5.11 8.00 20.79
C PHE A 91 -4.31 6.75 20.42
N THR A 92 -4.94 5.60 20.57
CA THR A 92 -4.31 4.30 20.26
C THR A 92 -5.08 3.56 19.18
N ILE A 93 -4.33 2.88 18.32
CA ILE A 93 -4.88 2.00 17.29
C ILE A 93 -4.30 0.60 17.47
N ASP A 94 -5.17 -0.39 17.58
CA ASP A 94 -4.79 -1.79 17.59
C ASP A 94 -4.71 -2.34 16.16
N PHE A 95 -3.51 -2.38 15.59
CA PHE A 95 -3.28 -2.90 14.25
C PHE A 95 -3.44 -4.42 14.14
N ASN A 96 -3.56 -5.15 15.25
CA ASN A 96 -3.91 -6.57 15.21
C ASN A 96 -5.35 -6.80 14.74
N LYS A 97 -6.24 -5.81 14.96
CA LYS A 97 -7.66 -5.88 14.58
C LYS A 97 -7.96 -5.04 13.35
N CYS A 98 -7.15 -4.02 13.07
CA CYS A 98 -7.39 -3.08 11.99
C CYS A 98 -7.42 -3.79 10.63
N MET A 99 -8.50 -3.60 9.86
CA MET A 99 -8.69 -4.18 8.54
C MET A 99 -8.39 -3.21 7.39
N TRP A 100 -7.81 -2.03 7.68
CA TRP A 100 -7.38 -1.01 6.70
C TRP A 100 -8.50 -0.56 5.75
N CYS A 101 -9.72 -0.48 6.25
CA CYS A 101 -10.92 -0.21 5.44
C CYS A 101 -11.08 1.25 5.01
N ASN A 102 -10.37 2.20 5.64
CA ASN A 102 -10.43 3.65 5.37
C ASN A 102 -11.67 4.38 5.91
N LEU A 103 -12.65 3.73 6.49
CA LEU A 103 -13.88 4.37 7.00
C LEU A 103 -13.59 5.48 8.03
N CYS A 104 -12.64 5.25 8.95
CA CYS A 104 -12.25 6.23 9.96
C CYS A 104 -11.63 7.50 9.36
N VAL A 105 -11.01 7.41 8.18
CA VAL A 105 -10.46 8.56 7.44
C VAL A 105 -11.58 9.38 6.81
N GLU A 106 -12.57 8.71 6.22
CA GLU A 106 -13.69 9.35 5.52
C GLU A 106 -14.60 10.14 6.48
N VAL A 107 -14.76 9.65 7.71
CA VAL A 107 -15.59 10.30 8.73
C VAL A 107 -14.87 11.41 9.48
N CYS A 108 -13.56 11.57 9.32
CA CYS A 108 -12.77 12.55 10.06
C CYS A 108 -12.99 13.99 9.57
N PRO A 109 -13.63 14.89 10.35
CA PRO A 109 -13.99 16.22 9.90
C PRO A 109 -12.79 17.18 9.76
N VAL A 110 -11.68 16.85 10.42
CA VAL A 110 -10.43 17.66 10.43
C VAL A 110 -9.31 17.00 9.67
N GLU A 111 -9.58 15.91 8.96
CA GLU A 111 -8.61 15.16 8.17
C GLU A 111 -7.29 14.86 8.93
N SER A 112 -7.41 14.56 10.22
CA SER A 112 -6.26 14.16 11.02
C SER A 112 -5.78 12.75 10.73
N LEU A 113 -6.72 11.87 10.34
CA LEU A 113 -6.45 10.50 9.93
C LEU A 113 -6.20 10.43 8.43
N TYR A 114 -5.20 9.66 8.02
CA TYR A 114 -4.93 9.39 6.60
C TYR A 114 -4.19 8.06 6.43
N MET A 115 -4.35 7.47 5.24
CA MET A 115 -3.59 6.30 4.84
C MET A 115 -2.27 6.72 4.22
N THR A 116 -1.17 6.11 4.62
CA THR A 116 0.15 6.34 4.06
C THR A 116 0.40 5.42 2.85
N HIS A 117 1.50 5.62 2.15
CA HIS A 117 1.96 4.69 1.11
C HIS A 117 2.87 3.59 1.67
N GLU A 118 3.12 3.61 2.98
CA GLU A 118 3.93 2.59 3.62
C GLU A 118 3.16 1.28 3.77
N TYR A 119 3.72 0.21 3.27
CA TYR A 119 3.19 -1.14 3.36
C TYR A 119 4.20 -2.15 3.95
N GLU A 120 5.44 -1.72 4.14
CA GLU A 120 6.53 -2.55 4.67
C GLU A 120 6.65 -2.47 6.19
N VAL A 121 5.51 -2.24 6.87
CA VAL A 121 5.47 -2.16 8.32
C VAL A 121 5.51 -3.55 8.91
N THR A 122 6.56 -3.84 9.66
CA THR A 122 6.74 -5.12 10.35
C THR A 122 6.89 -4.90 11.85
N PHE A 123 6.22 -5.71 12.62
CA PHE A 123 6.32 -5.71 14.07
C PHE A 123 6.92 -7.04 14.53
N ARG A 124 7.81 -7.01 15.52
CA ARG A 124 8.42 -8.20 16.06
C ARG A 124 7.53 -8.88 17.10
N ASP A 125 6.88 -8.09 17.95
CA ASP A 125 5.96 -8.55 18.97
C ASP A 125 4.54 -8.07 18.66
N ARG A 126 3.56 -8.88 18.99
CA ARG A 126 2.15 -8.53 18.89
C ARG A 126 1.78 -7.29 19.71
N ARG A 127 2.48 -7.03 20.80
CA ARG A 127 2.27 -5.85 21.65
C ARG A 127 2.64 -4.55 20.94
N ASP A 128 3.64 -4.58 20.07
CA ASP A 128 4.11 -3.42 19.30
C ASP A 128 3.08 -2.96 18.24
N MET A 129 2.16 -3.85 17.87
CA MET A 129 1.05 -3.51 16.98
C MET A 129 -0.03 -2.65 17.65
N PHE A 130 0.08 -2.43 18.95
CA PHE A 130 -0.78 -1.50 19.69
C PHE A 130 -0.09 -0.12 19.73
N VAL A 131 -0.32 0.68 18.71
CA VAL A 131 0.40 1.94 18.51
C VAL A 131 -0.30 3.09 19.20
N ASP A 132 0.44 3.79 20.09
CA ASP A 132 0.01 5.01 20.75
C ASP A 132 0.53 6.23 19.98
N PHE A 133 -0.37 6.92 19.31
CA PHE A 133 -0.03 8.08 18.49
C PHE A 133 0.34 9.33 19.28
N MET A 134 0.06 9.37 20.58
CA MET A 134 0.53 10.44 21.44
C MET A 134 2.06 10.39 21.62
N LYS A 135 2.64 9.18 21.55
CA LYS A 135 4.10 8.96 21.62
C LYS A 135 4.73 8.92 20.23
N TYR A 136 3.99 8.46 19.24
CA TYR A 136 4.46 8.29 17.86
C TYR A 136 4.18 9.54 17.03
N GLN A 137 5.04 10.55 17.16
CA GLN A 137 4.86 11.85 16.50
C GLN A 137 5.59 11.98 15.15
N GLN A 138 6.35 11.00 14.73
CA GLN A 138 7.01 11.04 13.41
C GLN A 138 6.00 10.69 12.33
N ALA A 139 5.30 11.73 11.87
CA ALA A 139 4.40 11.60 10.74
C ALA A 139 5.21 11.32 9.47
N PRO A 140 5.01 10.21 8.78
CA PRO A 140 5.45 10.11 7.41
C PRO A 140 4.76 11.20 6.59
N PRO A 141 5.43 11.78 5.59
CA PRO A 141 4.83 12.84 4.79
C PRO A 141 3.52 12.35 4.18
N ARG A 142 2.46 13.15 4.29
CA ARG A 142 1.18 12.85 3.65
C ARG A 142 1.41 12.68 2.16
N PRO A 143 0.99 11.57 1.54
CA PRO A 143 1.24 11.36 0.12
C PRO A 143 0.65 12.51 -0.70
N LEU A 144 1.50 13.18 -1.48
CA LEU A 144 1.08 14.20 -2.42
C LEU A 144 0.11 13.57 -3.44
N GLY A 145 -1.11 14.05 -3.51
CA GLY A 145 -2.11 13.57 -4.48
C GLY A 145 -3.42 13.06 -3.88
N TRP A 146 -3.59 13.11 -2.57
CA TRP A 146 -4.88 12.82 -1.96
C TRP A 146 -5.98 13.83 -2.36
N GLU A 147 -5.61 15.09 -2.56
CA GLU A 147 -6.56 16.18 -2.81
C GLU A 147 -7.06 16.27 -4.26
N LYS A 148 -6.30 15.76 -5.22
CA LYS A 148 -6.74 15.67 -6.64
C LYS A 148 -6.05 14.46 -7.25
N ALA A 149 -6.75 13.31 -7.24
CA ALA A 149 -6.34 12.24 -8.13
C ALA A 149 -6.34 12.80 -9.56
N PRO A 150 -5.20 12.89 -10.26
CA PRO A 150 -5.25 13.11 -11.70
C PRO A 150 -6.13 12.00 -12.26
N GLU A 151 -7.05 12.36 -13.15
CA GLU A 151 -7.91 11.41 -13.85
C GLU A 151 -7.07 10.19 -14.21
N ALA A 152 -7.54 9.02 -13.83
CA ALA A 152 -6.84 7.78 -14.02
C ALA A 152 -6.41 7.67 -15.49
N GLN A 153 -5.16 8.02 -15.75
CA GLN A 153 -4.55 7.72 -17.03
C GLN A 153 -4.61 6.21 -17.13
N ALA A 154 -5.45 5.74 -18.02
CA ALA A 154 -5.57 4.34 -18.32
C ALA A 154 -4.16 3.78 -18.49
N VAL A 155 -3.79 2.84 -17.61
CA VAL A 155 -2.52 2.14 -17.70
C VAL A 155 -2.53 1.42 -19.04
N GLY A 156 -2.02 2.11 -20.05
CA GLY A 156 -1.81 1.53 -21.37
C GLY A 156 -0.85 0.36 -21.22
N LYS A 157 -1.08 -0.70 -21.97
CA LYS A 157 -0.32 -1.96 -21.97
C LYS A 157 1.19 -1.80 -22.20
N ASN A 158 1.73 -0.57 -22.27
CA ASN A 158 3.11 -0.22 -22.58
C ASN A 158 3.70 0.84 -21.64
N ALA A 159 3.31 0.86 -20.36
CA ALA A 159 3.94 1.76 -19.39
C ALA A 159 5.40 1.33 -19.18
N LYS A 160 6.36 2.03 -19.78
CA LYS A 160 7.77 1.97 -19.37
C LYS A 160 7.84 2.34 -17.90
N ILE A 161 8.30 1.41 -17.08
CA ILE A 161 8.60 1.65 -15.67
C ILE A 161 9.77 2.61 -15.65
N PRO A 162 9.66 3.83 -15.07
CA PRO A 162 10.83 4.68 -14.89
C PRO A 162 11.84 3.96 -14.00
N GLU A 163 13.08 3.90 -14.43
CA GLU A 163 14.17 3.39 -13.61
C GLU A 163 14.25 4.25 -12.34
N ALA A 164 14.12 3.60 -11.18
CA ALA A 164 14.28 4.27 -9.90
C ALA A 164 15.72 4.75 -9.79
N GLU A 165 15.92 6.05 -9.62
CA GLU A 165 17.23 6.61 -9.25
C GLU A 165 17.68 5.93 -7.94
N PRO A 166 18.96 5.50 -7.82
CA PRO A 166 19.47 4.91 -6.60
C PRO A 166 19.44 5.95 -5.49
N GLU A 167 18.60 5.73 -4.48
CA GLU A 167 18.64 6.53 -3.26
C GLU A 167 20.05 6.48 -2.67
N ALA A 168 20.59 7.66 -2.39
CA ALA A 168 21.91 7.87 -1.83
C ALA A 168 22.06 7.07 -0.53
N SER A 169 23.13 6.29 -0.46
CA SER A 169 23.53 5.49 0.68
C SER A 169 23.49 6.30 1.98
N GLU A 170 22.61 5.91 2.91
CA GLU A 170 22.64 6.42 4.28
C GLU A 170 23.99 6.11 4.92
N GLU A 171 24.72 7.15 5.26
CA GLU A 171 25.91 7.12 6.09
C GLU A 171 25.57 6.52 7.46
N LYS A 172 26.21 5.42 7.78
CA LYS A 172 26.19 4.83 9.12
C LYS A 172 26.81 5.81 10.10
N PRO A 173 26.17 6.12 11.25
CA PRO A 173 26.85 6.85 12.30
C PRO A 173 28.00 5.98 12.86
N SER A 174 29.19 6.54 12.83
CA SER A 174 30.38 5.99 13.46
C SER A 174 30.15 5.92 14.97
N THR A 175 30.23 4.71 15.52
CA THR A 175 30.40 4.49 16.96
C THR A 175 31.83 4.88 17.31
N GLU A 176 31.98 6.01 18.00
CA GLU A 176 33.18 6.32 18.78
C GLU A 176 32.98 5.83 20.21
N GLU A 177 34.08 5.33 20.74
CA GLU A 177 34.37 4.66 22.02
C GLU A 177 33.80 5.34 23.27
#